data_9ab76e379ea428cda8ae5b8913d27de7
#
_entry.id   9ab76e379ea428cda8ae5b8913d27de7
#
_cell.length_a   1.000
_cell.length_b   1.000
_cell.length_c   1.000
_cell.angle_alpha   90.00
_cell.angle_beta   90.00
_cell.angle_gamma   90.00
#
_symmetry.space_group_name_H-M   'P 1'
#
loop_
_entity.id
_entity.type
_entity.pdbx_description
1 polymer ?
#
loop_
_entity_poly.entity_id
_entity_poly.type
_entity_poly.pdbx_seq_one_letter_code
_entity_poly.pdbx_strand_id
1 'polypeptide(L)'
;GSEMCIRDRLKIAVAGTGYVGLSIAILLAQHHQVIAVDVIPEKVDLINQRKSPIQDDYIEKYLAEKELNLIATLDATKAYSEVDFVVIAAPTNYDPLKNYFDTSHVEEVIKLVRNVNPNAVMVIKSTIPVGYTESVRQKLDTENVIFSPEFLRESKALYDNLYPSRIIVGRPEGDARLEEAAHIFAELLQE
;
A
#
# COMPACT_ATOMS: atom_id res chain seq x y z
N GLY A 1 2.81 6.45 27.18
CA GLY A 1 2.95 5.07 27.32
C GLY A 1 2.11 4.17 26.43
N SER A 2 0.78 4.10 26.62
CA SER A 2 -0.07 3.14 25.89
C SER A 2 -0.32 3.48 24.42
N GLU A 3 -0.29 4.76 24.07
CA GLU A 3 -0.51 5.20 22.68
C GLU A 3 0.66 4.87 21.76
N MET A 4 1.90 4.93 22.24
CA MET A 4 3.07 4.50 21.46
C MET A 4 3.06 3.00 21.20
N CYS A 5 2.62 2.18 22.15
CA CYS A 5 2.49 0.74 21.96
C CYS A 5 1.41 0.34 20.95
N ILE A 6 0.36 1.15 20.76
CA ILE A 6 -0.69 0.91 19.76
C ILE A 6 -0.20 1.24 18.36
N ARG A 7 0.56 2.33 18.19
CA ARG A 7 1.17 2.71 16.92
C ARG A 7 2.24 1.72 16.46
N ASP A 8 2.99 1.11 17.39
CA ASP A 8 4.05 0.15 17.09
C ASP A 8 3.54 -1.21 16.59
N ARG A 9 2.22 -1.43 16.55
CA ARG A 9 1.63 -2.72 16.21
C ARG A 9 0.46 -2.62 15.22
N LEU A 10 0.55 -1.69 14.28
CA LEU A 10 -0.48 -1.58 13.27
C LEU A 10 -0.47 -2.79 12.34
N LYS A 11 -1.67 -3.15 11.86
CA LYS A 11 -1.85 -4.16 10.85
C LYS A 11 -2.11 -3.49 9.52
N ILE A 12 -1.32 -3.81 8.53
CA ILE A 12 -1.32 -3.16 7.23
C ILE A 12 -1.40 -4.22 6.15
N ALA A 13 -2.35 -4.08 5.24
CA ALA A 13 -2.39 -4.87 4.01
C ALA A 13 -1.84 -4.04 2.85
N VAL A 14 -1.11 -4.69 1.96
CA VAL A 14 -0.59 -4.08 0.74
C VAL A 14 -1.15 -4.84 -0.45
N ALA A 15 -1.94 -4.17 -1.28
CA ALA A 15 -2.53 -4.74 -2.48
C ALA A 15 -1.59 -4.52 -3.67
N GLY A 16 -1.02 -5.60 -4.17
CA GLY A 16 -0.04 -5.59 -5.24
C GLY A 16 1.40 -5.74 -4.75
N THR A 17 2.17 -6.59 -5.42
CA THR A 17 3.56 -6.92 -5.05
C THR A 17 4.54 -6.59 -6.17
N GLY A 18 4.26 -5.55 -6.93
CA GLY A 18 5.22 -4.95 -7.84
C GLY A 18 6.25 -4.10 -7.09
N TYR A 19 7.01 -3.26 -7.79
CA TYR A 19 8.04 -2.43 -7.18
C TYR A 19 7.52 -1.55 -6.05
N VAL A 20 6.39 -0.89 -6.26
CA VAL A 20 5.80 0.01 -5.28
C VAL A 20 5.29 -0.77 -4.06
N GLY A 21 4.43 -1.76 -4.29
CA GLY A 21 3.79 -2.51 -3.22
C GLY A 21 4.77 -3.31 -2.37
N LEU A 22 5.67 -4.04 -3.00
CA LEU A 22 6.61 -4.88 -2.28
C LEU A 22 7.64 -4.05 -1.48
N SER A 23 8.14 -2.96 -2.06
CA SER A 23 9.07 -2.09 -1.34
C SER A 23 8.44 -1.45 -0.10
N ILE A 24 7.19 -1.00 -0.19
CA ILE A 24 6.45 -0.48 0.95
C ILE A 24 6.16 -1.58 1.97
N ALA A 25 5.76 -2.76 1.52
CA ALA A 25 5.51 -3.91 2.40
C ALA A 25 6.73 -4.25 3.25
N ILE A 26 7.91 -4.29 2.64
CA ILE A 26 9.17 -4.56 3.34
C ILE A 26 9.52 -3.42 4.30
N LEU A 27 9.39 -2.18 3.86
CA LEU A 27 9.65 -1.02 4.72
C LEU A 27 8.80 -1.07 5.99
N LEU A 28 7.51 -1.29 5.86
CA LEU A 28 6.57 -1.31 6.98
C LEU A 28 6.69 -2.59 7.84
N ALA A 29 7.06 -3.71 7.25
CA ALA A 29 7.16 -5.00 7.95
C ALA A 29 8.33 -5.07 8.94
N GLN A 30 9.23 -4.11 8.94
CA GLN A 30 10.29 -4.00 9.95
C GLN A 30 9.72 -3.65 11.33
N HIS A 31 8.60 -2.94 11.40
CA HIS A 31 8.01 -2.43 12.64
C HIS A 31 6.54 -2.79 12.85
N HIS A 32 5.85 -3.22 11.79
CA HIS A 32 4.41 -3.48 11.81
C HIS A 32 4.10 -4.85 11.20
N GLN A 33 2.89 -5.34 11.44
CA GLN A 33 2.40 -6.57 10.83
C GLN A 33 1.86 -6.26 9.43
N VAL A 34 2.46 -6.85 8.41
CA VAL A 34 2.11 -6.60 7.01
C VAL A 34 1.65 -7.87 6.31
N ILE A 35 0.54 -7.76 5.60
CA ILE A 35 0.01 -8.81 4.72
C ILE A 35 0.05 -8.29 3.29
N ALA A 36 0.89 -8.88 2.46
CA ALA A 36 0.96 -8.55 1.04
C ALA A 36 -0.03 -9.43 0.25
N VAL A 37 -0.82 -8.81 -0.60
CA VAL A 37 -1.86 -9.49 -1.40
C VAL A 37 -1.49 -9.37 -2.87
N ASP A 38 -1.48 -10.50 -3.56
CA ASP A 38 -1.32 -10.54 -5.01
C ASP A 38 -2.25 -11.61 -5.60
N VAL A 39 -2.48 -11.53 -6.90
CA VAL A 39 -3.29 -12.52 -7.64
C VAL A 39 -2.43 -13.61 -8.28
N ILE A 40 -1.11 -13.47 -8.27
CA ILE A 40 -0.16 -14.38 -8.90
C ILE A 40 0.43 -15.33 -7.85
N PRO A 41 0.10 -16.64 -7.89
CA PRO A 41 0.54 -17.60 -6.87
C PRO A 41 2.07 -17.69 -6.73
N GLU A 42 2.81 -17.61 -7.82
CA GLU A 42 4.26 -17.69 -7.84
C GLU A 42 4.91 -16.55 -7.05
N LYS A 43 4.36 -15.34 -7.16
CA LYS A 43 4.83 -14.18 -6.39
C LYS A 43 4.60 -14.37 -4.90
N VAL A 44 3.42 -14.85 -4.52
CA VAL A 44 3.07 -15.12 -3.13
C VAL A 44 4.02 -16.16 -2.54
N ASP A 45 4.26 -17.24 -3.25
CA ASP A 45 5.16 -18.31 -2.81
C ASP A 45 6.59 -17.80 -2.62
N LEU A 46 7.10 -17.02 -3.56
CA LEU A 46 8.45 -16.45 -3.47
C LEU A 46 8.61 -15.55 -2.24
N ILE A 47 7.66 -14.65 -2.01
CA ILE A 47 7.72 -13.74 -0.86
C ILE A 47 7.68 -14.50 0.46
N ASN A 48 6.85 -15.53 0.58
CA ASN A 48 6.78 -16.36 1.78
C ASN A 48 8.06 -17.19 2.00
N GLN A 49 8.77 -17.50 0.93
CA GLN A 49 10.12 -18.13 1.00
C GLN A 49 11.24 -17.12 1.19
N ARG A 50 10.91 -15.83 1.36
CA ARG A 50 11.89 -14.73 1.47
C ARG A 50 12.75 -14.56 0.22
N LYS A 51 12.16 -14.76 -0.95
CA LYS A 51 12.74 -14.52 -2.26
C LYS A 51 12.00 -13.42 -2.99
N SER A 52 12.72 -12.55 -3.68
CA SER A 52 12.11 -11.45 -4.41
C SER A 52 11.55 -11.92 -5.76
N PRO A 53 10.27 -11.61 -6.05
CA PRO A 53 9.70 -11.84 -7.37
C PRO A 53 10.09 -10.76 -8.41
N ILE A 54 10.79 -9.72 -7.97
CA ILE A 54 11.21 -8.60 -8.82
C ILE A 54 12.71 -8.35 -8.66
N GLN A 55 13.30 -7.66 -9.63
CA GLN A 55 14.72 -7.34 -9.63
C GLN A 55 15.00 -6.03 -8.87
N ASP A 56 15.40 -6.16 -7.61
CA ASP A 56 15.77 -5.05 -6.75
C ASP A 56 16.72 -5.58 -5.67
N ASP A 57 17.98 -5.15 -5.70
CA ASP A 57 19.03 -5.65 -4.82
C ASP A 57 18.73 -5.45 -3.33
N TYR A 58 18.14 -4.30 -2.96
CA TYR A 58 17.75 -4.02 -1.58
C TYR A 58 16.56 -4.88 -1.12
N ILE A 59 15.60 -5.13 -2.00
CA ILE A 59 14.48 -6.04 -1.71
C ILE A 59 15.01 -7.45 -1.47
N GLU A 60 15.86 -7.95 -2.34
CA GLU A 60 16.49 -9.28 -2.20
C GLU A 60 17.24 -9.40 -0.88
N LYS A 61 18.05 -8.40 -0.58
CA LYS A 61 18.84 -8.33 0.65
C LYS A 61 17.96 -8.30 1.91
N TYR A 62 16.94 -7.44 1.94
CA TYR A 62 16.07 -7.29 3.10
C TYR A 62 15.23 -8.53 3.35
N LEU A 63 14.72 -9.18 2.30
CA LEU A 63 13.99 -10.45 2.43
C LEU A 63 14.86 -11.55 3.00
N ALA A 64 16.14 -11.60 2.60
CA ALA A 64 17.08 -12.64 3.04
C ALA A 64 17.65 -12.40 4.45
N GLU A 65 17.90 -11.15 4.82
CA GLU A 65 18.69 -10.80 6.01
C GLU A 65 17.88 -10.17 7.14
N LYS A 66 16.77 -9.48 6.84
CA LYS A 66 15.99 -8.76 7.86
C LYS A 66 14.89 -9.62 8.44
N GLU A 67 14.63 -9.41 9.72
CA GLU A 67 13.48 -9.98 10.39
C GLU A 67 12.25 -9.14 10.05
N LEU A 68 11.36 -9.72 9.23
CA LEU A 68 10.18 -9.03 8.72
C LEU A 68 8.91 -9.73 9.18
N ASN A 69 7.98 -8.98 9.73
CA ASN A 69 6.63 -9.47 10.03
C ASN A 69 5.76 -9.34 8.77
N LEU A 70 6.07 -10.16 7.78
CA LEU A 70 5.51 -10.14 6.44
C LEU A 70 4.99 -11.51 6.04
N ILE A 71 3.74 -11.55 5.61
CA ILE A 71 3.09 -12.72 5.01
C ILE A 71 2.49 -12.29 3.68
N ALA A 72 2.63 -13.11 2.65
CA ALA A 72 1.93 -12.90 1.38
C ALA A 72 0.80 -13.91 1.23
N THR A 73 -0.29 -13.49 0.59
CA THR A 73 -1.49 -14.32 0.41
C THR A 73 -2.22 -14.00 -0.89
N LEU A 74 -2.95 -15.00 -1.39
CA LEU A 74 -3.94 -14.84 -2.47
C LEU A 74 -5.34 -14.47 -1.93
N ASP A 75 -5.57 -14.63 -0.63
CA ASP A 75 -6.87 -14.40 0.01
C ASP A 75 -7.02 -12.94 0.43
N ALA A 76 -7.46 -12.10 -0.50
CA ALA A 76 -7.67 -10.68 -0.28
C ALA A 76 -8.75 -10.39 0.77
N THR A 77 -9.84 -11.13 0.75
CA THR A 77 -10.97 -10.93 1.68
C THR A 77 -10.51 -11.08 3.12
N LYS A 78 -9.78 -12.14 3.42
CA LYS A 78 -9.24 -12.38 4.76
C LYS A 78 -8.17 -11.34 5.12
N ALA A 79 -7.30 -11.01 4.18
CA ALA A 79 -6.21 -10.04 4.40
C ALA A 79 -6.73 -8.67 4.80
N TYR A 80 -7.79 -8.18 4.16
CA TYR A 80 -8.33 -6.85 4.41
C TYR A 80 -9.25 -6.76 5.62
N SER A 81 -9.75 -7.88 6.14
CA SER A 81 -10.81 -7.89 7.13
C SER A 81 -10.44 -7.32 8.50
N GLU A 82 -9.16 -7.35 8.88
CA GLU A 82 -8.71 -6.98 10.21
C GLU A 82 -7.55 -5.98 10.22
N VAL A 83 -7.39 -5.19 9.18
CA VAL A 83 -6.28 -4.24 9.06
C VAL A 83 -6.70 -2.81 9.37
N ASP A 84 -5.75 -2.00 9.79
CA ASP A 84 -5.95 -0.56 10.03
C ASP A 84 -5.80 0.25 8.75
N PHE A 85 -4.85 -0.15 7.90
CA PHE A 85 -4.57 0.48 6.61
C PHE A 85 -4.53 -0.55 5.49
N VAL A 86 -4.98 -0.14 4.32
CA VAL A 86 -4.75 -0.87 3.06
C VAL A 86 -4.01 0.04 2.10
N VAL A 87 -2.78 -0.30 1.79
CA VAL A 87 -1.98 0.40 0.78
C VAL A 87 -2.30 -0.22 -0.58
N ILE A 88 -2.81 0.59 -1.50
CA ILE A 88 -3.20 0.13 -2.83
C ILE A 88 -2.09 0.45 -3.82
N ALA A 89 -1.39 -0.57 -4.26
CA ALA A 89 -0.32 -0.52 -5.27
C ALA A 89 -0.65 -1.43 -6.46
N ALA A 90 -1.93 -1.57 -6.76
CA ALA A 90 -2.41 -2.33 -7.91
C ALA A 90 -1.97 -1.67 -9.22
N PRO A 91 -1.74 -2.45 -10.29
CA PRO A 91 -1.29 -1.87 -11.55
C PRO A 91 -2.34 -0.95 -12.18
N THR A 92 -1.89 0.17 -12.73
CA THR A 92 -2.69 1.10 -13.50
C THR A 92 -2.00 1.33 -14.85
N ASN A 93 -2.53 0.73 -15.89
CA ASN A 93 -1.95 0.83 -17.22
C ASN A 93 -2.47 2.09 -17.93
N TYR A 94 -1.56 2.84 -18.56
CA TYR A 94 -1.93 3.99 -19.36
C TYR A 94 -2.00 3.59 -20.83
N ASP A 95 -3.14 3.87 -21.46
CA ASP A 95 -3.35 3.69 -22.89
C ASP A 95 -3.18 5.05 -23.60
N PRO A 96 -2.06 5.27 -24.31
CA PRO A 96 -1.80 6.56 -24.95
C PRO A 96 -2.73 6.85 -26.14
N LEU A 97 -3.33 5.83 -26.74
CA LEU A 97 -4.25 6.00 -27.87
C LEU A 97 -5.61 6.54 -27.39
N LYS A 98 -6.03 6.11 -26.20
CA LYS A 98 -7.29 6.53 -25.58
C LYS A 98 -7.10 7.66 -24.58
N ASN A 99 -5.87 8.05 -24.31
CA ASN A 99 -5.51 8.99 -23.23
C ASN A 99 -6.18 8.61 -21.91
N TYR A 100 -6.06 7.34 -21.50
CA TYR A 100 -6.84 6.74 -20.45
C TYR A 100 -5.96 5.89 -19.50
N PHE A 101 -6.17 6.07 -18.21
CA PHE A 101 -5.63 5.18 -17.17
C PHE A 101 -6.65 4.11 -16.81
N ASP A 102 -6.25 2.86 -16.89
CA ASP A 102 -7.08 1.75 -16.41
C ASP A 102 -6.94 1.64 -14.89
N THR A 103 -7.93 2.15 -14.17
CA THR A 103 -8.01 2.12 -12.72
C THR A 103 -8.89 1.00 -12.18
N SER A 104 -9.28 0.04 -13.01
CA SER A 104 -10.21 -1.04 -12.63
C SER A 104 -9.71 -1.86 -11.44
N HIS A 105 -8.41 -2.20 -11.41
CA HIS A 105 -7.83 -2.97 -10.30
C HIS A 105 -7.82 -2.18 -8.99
N VAL A 106 -7.57 -0.88 -9.03
CA VAL A 106 -7.67 0.00 -7.86
C VAL A 106 -9.11 0.02 -7.34
N GLU A 107 -10.09 0.17 -8.22
CA GLU A 107 -11.50 0.18 -7.84
C GLU A 107 -11.96 -1.15 -7.25
N GLU A 108 -11.50 -2.28 -7.78
CA GLU A 108 -11.79 -3.62 -7.24
C GLU A 108 -11.30 -3.75 -5.80
N VAL A 109 -10.10 -3.29 -5.51
CA VAL A 109 -9.55 -3.30 -4.14
C VAL A 109 -10.39 -2.42 -3.22
N ILE A 110 -10.73 -1.20 -3.63
CA ILE A 110 -11.54 -0.27 -2.84
C ILE A 110 -12.91 -0.88 -2.51
N LYS A 111 -13.58 -1.46 -3.50
CA LYS A 111 -14.88 -2.11 -3.31
C LYS A 111 -14.80 -3.25 -2.31
N LEU A 112 -13.79 -4.10 -2.43
CA LEU A 112 -13.61 -5.24 -1.53
C LEU A 112 -13.33 -4.78 -0.10
N VAL A 113 -12.42 -3.84 0.10
CA VAL A 113 -12.11 -3.28 1.42
C VAL A 113 -13.35 -2.64 2.05
N ARG A 114 -14.07 -1.83 1.29
CA ARG A 114 -15.32 -1.22 1.77
C ARG A 114 -16.32 -2.26 2.27
N ASN A 115 -16.42 -3.39 1.58
CA ASN A 115 -17.38 -4.44 1.93
C ASN A 115 -16.96 -5.26 3.16
N VAL A 116 -15.67 -5.57 3.29
CA VAL A 116 -15.18 -6.46 4.36
C VAL A 116 -14.65 -5.71 5.59
N ASN A 117 -14.22 -4.47 5.42
CA ASN A 117 -13.67 -3.65 6.51
C ASN A 117 -13.88 -2.15 6.23
N PRO A 118 -15.09 -1.63 6.47
CA PRO A 118 -15.40 -0.22 6.17
C PRO A 118 -14.63 0.79 7.03
N ASN A 119 -13.97 0.36 8.10
CA ASN A 119 -13.21 1.22 9.00
C ASN A 119 -11.75 1.40 8.57
N ALA A 120 -11.24 0.53 7.70
CA ALA A 120 -9.86 0.64 7.22
C ALA A 120 -9.67 1.89 6.36
N VAL A 121 -8.54 2.56 6.54
CA VAL A 121 -8.15 3.68 5.67
C VAL A 121 -7.36 3.12 4.49
N MET A 122 -7.80 3.45 3.29
CA MET A 122 -7.15 3.05 2.05
C MET A 122 -6.24 4.16 1.55
N VAL A 123 -4.99 3.82 1.26
CA VAL A 123 -3.99 4.75 0.74
C VAL A 123 -3.61 4.32 -0.67
N ILE A 124 -3.95 5.13 -1.67
CA ILE A 124 -3.60 4.84 -3.06
C ILE A 124 -2.16 5.27 -3.30
N LYS A 125 -1.31 4.31 -3.66
CA LYS A 125 0.07 4.53 -4.12
C LYS A 125 0.20 4.32 -5.63
N SER A 126 -0.77 3.70 -6.27
CA SER A 126 -0.80 3.54 -7.72
C SER A 126 -0.83 4.88 -8.43
N THR A 127 -0.28 4.95 -9.64
CA THR A 127 -0.37 6.14 -10.49
C THR A 127 -1.82 6.31 -10.97
N ILE A 128 -2.42 7.45 -10.64
CA ILE A 128 -3.81 7.75 -10.95
C ILE A 128 -3.93 9.15 -11.58
N PRO A 129 -5.00 9.41 -12.37
CA PRO A 129 -5.22 10.74 -12.93
C PRO A 129 -5.54 11.78 -11.87
N VAL A 130 -5.32 13.05 -12.22
CA VAL A 130 -5.66 14.18 -11.37
C VAL A 130 -7.16 14.17 -11.05
N GLY A 131 -7.51 14.36 -9.78
CA GLY A 131 -8.90 14.37 -9.32
C GLY A 131 -9.52 12.98 -9.13
N TYR A 132 -8.77 11.91 -9.38
CA TYR A 132 -9.27 10.54 -9.25
C TYR A 132 -9.73 10.19 -7.83
N THR A 133 -8.97 10.57 -6.81
CA THR A 133 -9.29 10.24 -5.42
C THR A 133 -10.65 10.80 -5.01
N GLU A 134 -10.93 12.04 -5.35
CA GLU A 134 -12.23 12.67 -5.10
C GLU A 134 -13.34 11.95 -5.89
N SER A 135 -13.10 11.69 -7.16
CA SER A 135 -14.03 10.99 -8.05
C SER A 135 -14.40 9.60 -7.54
N VAL A 136 -13.41 8.80 -7.12
CA VAL A 136 -13.65 7.43 -6.66
C VAL A 136 -14.33 7.39 -5.29
N ARG A 137 -14.06 8.36 -4.43
CA ARG A 137 -14.76 8.50 -3.15
C ARG A 137 -16.26 8.70 -3.36
N GLN A 138 -16.63 9.54 -4.31
CA GLN A 138 -18.04 9.77 -4.67
C GLN A 138 -18.64 8.54 -5.37
N LYS A 139 -17.97 8.01 -6.37
CA LYS A 139 -18.44 6.87 -7.17
C LYS A 139 -18.71 5.61 -6.34
N LEU A 140 -17.83 5.32 -5.38
CA LEU A 140 -17.91 4.12 -4.57
C LEU A 140 -18.49 4.36 -3.17
N ASP A 141 -18.99 5.55 -2.92
CA ASP A 141 -19.60 5.93 -1.64
C ASP A 141 -18.71 5.54 -0.44
N THR A 142 -17.46 5.98 -0.46
CA THR A 142 -16.53 5.76 0.64
C THR A 142 -15.67 7.00 0.87
N GLU A 143 -15.53 7.40 2.13
CA GLU A 143 -14.70 8.53 2.54
C GLU A 143 -13.28 8.12 2.90
N ASN A 144 -13.03 6.82 3.15
CA ASN A 144 -11.79 6.32 3.71
C ASN A 144 -10.68 6.11 2.68
N VAL A 145 -10.58 6.99 1.70
CA VAL A 145 -9.56 6.91 0.64
C VAL A 145 -8.73 8.18 0.64
N ILE A 146 -7.43 8.02 0.77
CA ILE A 146 -6.45 9.10 0.62
C ILE A 146 -5.41 8.71 -0.43
N PHE A 147 -4.66 9.68 -0.92
CA PHE A 147 -3.65 9.49 -1.95
C PHE A 147 -2.27 9.86 -1.44
N SER A 148 -1.30 9.00 -1.70
CA SER A 148 0.10 9.27 -1.42
C SER A 148 0.91 8.94 -2.68
N PRO A 149 1.32 9.93 -3.47
CA PRO A 149 2.12 9.69 -4.66
C PRO A 149 3.49 9.12 -4.32
N GLU A 150 4.05 8.38 -5.25
CA GLU A 150 5.37 7.80 -5.09
C GLU A 150 6.31 8.29 -6.20
N PHE A 151 7.60 8.27 -5.94
CA PHE A 151 8.64 8.78 -6.84
C PHE A 151 9.78 7.76 -6.99
N LEU A 152 9.45 6.48 -6.99
CA LEU A 152 10.43 5.39 -6.96
C LEU A 152 10.94 5.04 -8.34
N ARG A 153 12.22 4.64 -8.38
CA ARG A 153 12.82 4.01 -9.56
C ARG A 153 12.60 2.50 -9.49
N GLU A 154 12.23 1.87 -10.59
CA GLU A 154 11.85 0.46 -10.62
C GLU A 154 12.88 -0.48 -9.98
N SER A 155 14.14 -0.39 -10.36
CA SER A 155 15.19 -1.27 -9.85
C SER A 155 15.80 -0.84 -8.51
N LYS A 156 15.32 0.25 -7.93
CA LYS A 156 15.81 0.83 -6.66
C LYS A 156 14.67 1.26 -5.74
N ALA A 157 13.53 0.61 -5.86
CA ALA A 157 12.31 1.00 -5.16
C ALA A 157 12.49 0.99 -3.64
N LEU A 158 13.08 -0.06 -3.07
CA LEU A 158 13.28 -0.12 -1.63
C LEU A 158 14.29 0.92 -1.15
N TYR A 159 15.39 1.12 -1.85
CA TYR A 159 16.35 2.17 -1.52
C TYR A 159 15.67 3.55 -1.50
N ASP A 160 14.87 3.85 -2.52
CA ASP A 160 14.18 5.14 -2.62
C ASP A 160 13.12 5.31 -1.52
N ASN A 161 12.52 4.22 -1.02
CA ASN A 161 11.63 4.25 0.13
C ASN A 161 12.37 4.42 1.47
N LEU A 162 13.55 3.82 1.61
CA LEU A 162 14.38 3.96 2.81
C LEU A 162 14.97 5.38 2.93
N TYR A 163 15.29 6.00 1.80
CA TYR A 163 15.92 7.32 1.73
C TYR A 163 15.13 8.26 0.81
N PRO A 164 13.86 8.57 1.15
CA PRO A 164 13.01 9.37 0.29
C PRO A 164 13.46 10.84 0.29
N SER A 165 13.41 11.49 -0.87
CA SER A 165 13.62 12.93 -0.97
C SER A 165 12.44 13.71 -0.38
N ARG A 166 11.26 13.12 -0.41
CA ARG A 166 10.02 13.68 0.15
C ARG A 166 8.97 12.58 0.33
N ILE A 167 8.10 12.80 1.31
CA ILE A 167 6.92 11.97 1.55
C ILE A 167 5.71 12.89 1.48
N ILE A 168 4.74 12.55 0.63
CA ILE A 168 3.53 13.34 0.43
C ILE A 168 2.33 12.43 0.71
N VAL A 169 1.43 12.90 1.56
CA VAL A 169 0.15 12.22 1.83
C VAL A 169 -0.95 13.25 1.71
N GLY A 170 -1.78 13.10 0.68
CA GLY A 170 -2.93 13.97 0.46
C GLY A 170 -4.10 13.59 1.38
N ARG A 171 -4.88 14.59 1.78
CA ARG A 171 -6.08 14.41 2.58
C ARG A 171 -7.19 15.35 2.13
N PRO A 172 -8.47 15.00 2.31
CA PRO A 172 -9.55 15.95 2.09
C PRO A 172 -9.56 17.01 3.19
N GLU A 173 -9.94 18.22 2.83
CA GLU A 173 -10.12 19.31 3.79
C GLU A 173 -11.34 19.07 4.67
N GLY A 174 -11.24 19.42 5.94
CA GLY A 174 -12.36 19.38 6.88
C GLY A 174 -12.68 18.03 7.50
N ASP A 175 -11.92 16.98 7.19
CA ASP A 175 -12.06 15.65 7.82
C ASP A 175 -10.89 15.40 8.78
N ALA A 176 -11.13 15.68 10.07
CA ALA A 176 -10.09 15.51 11.11
C ALA A 176 -9.62 14.05 11.26
N ARG A 177 -10.49 13.08 11.01
CA ARG A 177 -10.16 11.65 11.10
C ARG A 177 -9.19 11.24 9.98
N LEU A 178 -9.43 11.67 8.76
CA LEU A 178 -8.54 11.40 7.64
C LEU A 178 -7.26 12.23 7.71
N GLU A 179 -7.31 13.42 8.29
CA GLU A 179 -6.12 14.21 8.58
C GLU A 179 -5.19 13.47 9.53
N GLU A 180 -5.71 12.92 10.63
CA GLU A 180 -4.94 12.11 11.57
C GLU A 180 -4.38 10.85 10.91
N ALA A 181 -5.21 10.14 10.12
CA ALA A 181 -4.77 8.96 9.37
C ALA A 181 -3.64 9.29 8.40
N ALA A 182 -3.69 10.41 7.70
CA ALA A 182 -2.62 10.86 6.81
C ALA A 182 -1.32 11.15 7.58
N HIS A 183 -1.40 11.77 8.73
CA HIS A 183 -0.23 11.99 9.61
C HIS A 183 0.37 10.68 10.09
N ILE A 184 -0.44 9.73 10.54
CA ILE A 184 0.02 8.41 10.98
C ILE A 184 0.70 7.69 9.83
N PHE A 185 0.12 7.69 8.64
CA PHE A 185 0.71 7.05 7.47
C PHE A 185 2.04 7.69 7.07
N ALA A 186 2.15 9.02 7.10
CA ALA A 186 3.41 9.72 6.84
C ALA A 186 4.49 9.35 7.85
N GLU A 187 4.15 9.23 9.14
CA GLU A 187 5.06 8.76 10.19
C GLU A 187 5.53 7.32 9.93
N LEU A 188 4.62 6.42 9.54
CA LEU A 188 4.96 5.03 9.21
C LEU A 188 6.01 4.93 8.11
N LEU A 189 5.97 5.82 7.12
CA LEU A 189 6.95 5.85 6.03
C LEU A 189 8.31 6.41 6.45
N GLN A 190 8.41 7.06 7.61
CA GLN A 190 9.65 7.64 8.14
C GLN A 190 10.39 6.72 9.12
N GLU A 191 9.77 5.65 9.59
CA GLU A 191 10.37 4.68 10.51
C GLU A 191 11.41 3.79 9.81
#